data_9bd3a3d6e142f91328cfe358edeec486
#
_entry.id   9bd3a3d6e142f91328cfe358edeec486
#
_cell.length_a   1.000
_cell.length_b   1.000
_cell.length_c   1.000
_cell.angle_alpha   90.00
_cell.angle_beta   90.00
_cell.angle_gamma   90.00
#
_symmetry.space_group_name_H-M   'P 1'
#
loop_
_entity.id
_entity.type
_entity.pdbx_description
1 polymer ?
#
loop_
_entity_poly.entity_id
_entity_poly.type
_entity_poly.pdbx_seq_one_letter_code
_entity_poly.pdbx_strand_id
1 'polypeptide(L)'
;SNALKTASKAQTGKAGYPEYCGVVKDFVIVVEDKADIADHIKRDANELICQTTASVRNFAVNGALHYGIHLAKNTSYKKIIAIGVSGNEKRHRISPLFIDERGGYKELEDVETFTLFSEKNISEYYIRNVLKEGTDEEKTAEEILKDAKELHEDLRNYGSIQDKDKPL
;
A
#
# COMPACT_ATOMS: atom_id res chain seq x y z
N SER A 1 2.00 22.83 3.01
CA SER A 1 2.14 22.49 1.58
C SER A 1 1.09 23.22 0.76
N ASN A 2 1.49 23.82 -0.37
CA ASN A 2 0.56 24.49 -1.29
C ASN A 2 -0.53 23.54 -1.81
N ALA A 3 -0.24 22.27 -1.90
CA ALA A 3 -1.16 21.24 -2.40
C ALA A 3 -2.41 21.03 -1.52
N LEU A 4 -2.38 21.44 -0.25
CA LEU A 4 -3.51 21.28 0.67
C LEU A 4 -4.33 22.56 0.87
N LYS A 5 -4.03 23.64 0.14
CA LYS A 5 -4.71 24.94 0.30
C LYS A 5 -6.22 24.89 0.02
N THR A 6 -6.70 23.92 -0.73
CA THR A 6 -8.12 23.75 -1.09
C THR A 6 -8.69 22.41 -0.63
N ALA A 7 -7.97 21.69 0.23
CA ALA A 7 -8.27 20.30 0.62
C ALA A 7 -9.19 20.17 1.83
N SER A 8 -9.93 21.22 2.22
CA SER A 8 -10.84 21.16 3.38
C SER A 8 -11.81 20.00 3.29
N LYS A 9 -11.92 19.22 4.38
CA LYS A 9 -12.94 18.15 4.53
C LYS A 9 -14.38 18.69 4.42
N ALA A 10 -14.59 19.96 4.70
CA ALA A 10 -15.89 20.62 4.51
C ALA A 10 -16.18 20.96 3.03
N GLN A 11 -15.26 20.68 2.12
CA GLN A 11 -15.36 20.96 0.69
C GLN A 11 -15.65 22.43 0.36
N THR A 12 -15.13 23.33 1.18
CA THR A 12 -15.35 24.78 1.08
C THR A 12 -14.28 25.49 0.23
N GLY A 13 -13.36 24.74 -0.38
CA GLY A 13 -12.20 25.29 -1.09
C GLY A 13 -11.14 25.95 -0.19
N LYS A 14 -11.25 25.77 1.14
CA LYS A 14 -10.26 26.23 2.12
C LYS A 14 -9.16 25.19 2.34
N ALA A 15 -8.13 25.56 3.09
CA ALA A 15 -7.03 24.67 3.43
C ALA A 15 -7.49 23.45 4.23
N GLY A 16 -6.92 22.30 3.93
CA GLY A 16 -7.08 21.06 4.67
C GLY A 16 -5.86 20.80 5.55
N TYR A 17 -6.11 20.19 6.70
CA TYR A 17 -5.08 19.90 7.69
C TYR A 17 -5.22 18.43 8.13
N PRO A 18 -4.52 17.49 7.45
CA PRO A 18 -4.39 16.12 7.95
C PRO A 18 -3.54 16.12 9.23
N GLU A 19 -3.66 15.10 10.05
CA GLU A 19 -2.84 14.94 11.25
C GLU A 19 -1.35 14.86 10.91
N TYR A 20 -1.03 14.19 9.80
CA TYR A 20 0.33 14.15 9.28
C TYR A 20 0.33 14.16 7.75
N CYS A 21 1.28 14.85 7.17
CA CYS A 21 1.59 14.78 5.74
C CYS A 21 3.08 15.01 5.53
N GLY A 22 3.75 14.04 4.94
CA GLY A 22 5.20 14.10 4.72
C GLY A 22 5.64 13.27 3.52
N VAL A 23 6.91 13.44 3.14
CA VAL A 23 7.54 12.70 2.05
C VAL A 23 8.56 11.74 2.63
N VAL A 24 8.48 10.49 2.21
CA VAL A 24 9.46 9.43 2.51
C VAL A 24 9.91 8.84 1.19
N LYS A 25 11.16 9.06 0.80
CA LYS A 25 11.69 8.78 -0.55
C LYS A 25 10.82 9.45 -1.62
N ASP A 26 10.24 8.69 -2.54
CA ASP A 26 9.33 9.13 -3.60
C ASP A 26 7.84 8.95 -3.24
N PHE A 27 7.55 8.61 -1.99
CA PHE A 27 6.19 8.46 -1.47
C PHE A 27 5.74 9.70 -0.72
N VAL A 28 4.48 10.07 -0.89
CA VAL A 28 3.80 10.97 0.04
C VAL A 28 2.99 10.13 1.01
N ILE A 29 3.14 10.40 2.30
CA ILE A 29 2.36 9.77 3.36
C ILE A 29 1.43 10.80 3.95
N VAL A 30 0.15 10.48 4.02
CA VAL A 30 -0.85 11.27 4.71
C VAL A 30 -1.58 10.42 5.73
N VAL A 31 -1.75 10.93 6.94
CA VAL A 31 -2.38 10.22 8.05
C VAL A 31 -3.55 11.03 8.60
N GLU A 32 -4.66 10.38 8.83
CA GLU A 32 -5.81 10.86 9.60
C GLU A 32 -6.07 9.91 10.76
N ASP A 33 -6.32 10.47 11.95
CA ASP A 33 -6.65 9.67 13.11
C ASP A 33 -8.03 10.03 13.71
N LYS A 34 -8.57 9.08 14.45
CA LYS A 34 -9.76 9.22 15.27
C LYS A 34 -9.57 8.48 16.60
N ALA A 35 -9.93 9.12 17.68
CA ALA A 35 -9.77 8.55 19.01
C ALA A 35 -10.65 7.30 19.25
N ASP A 36 -11.82 7.25 18.61
CA ASP A 36 -12.73 6.10 18.71
C ASP A 36 -12.47 5.12 17.57
N ILE A 37 -12.28 3.84 17.92
CA ILE A 37 -12.10 2.77 16.94
C ILE A 37 -13.35 2.55 16.07
N ALA A 38 -14.53 2.94 16.53
CA ALA A 38 -15.78 2.90 15.77
C ALA A 38 -15.80 3.91 14.61
N ASP A 39 -15.02 4.99 14.73
CA ASP A 39 -14.86 6.02 13.69
C ASP A 39 -13.75 5.70 12.68
N HIS A 40 -13.54 4.42 12.41
CA HIS A 40 -12.45 3.98 11.52
C HIS A 40 -12.77 4.19 10.04
N ILE A 41 -13.86 3.59 9.57
CA ILE A 41 -14.23 3.60 8.15
C ILE A 41 -15.75 3.60 7.97
N LYS A 42 -16.24 4.39 7.02
CA LYS A 42 -17.62 4.37 6.56
C LYS A 42 -17.69 3.97 5.10
N ARG A 43 -18.49 2.96 4.82
CA ARG A 43 -18.77 2.52 3.44
C ARG A 43 -20.16 2.94 2.99
N ASP A 44 -20.34 3.08 1.69
CA ASP A 44 -21.63 3.28 1.05
C ASP A 44 -22.35 1.94 0.77
N ALA A 45 -23.50 2.01 0.10
CA ALA A 45 -24.30 0.84 -0.25
C ALA A 45 -23.58 -0.13 -1.22
N ASN A 46 -22.54 0.32 -1.92
CA ASN A 46 -21.73 -0.48 -2.85
C ASN A 46 -20.43 -0.96 -2.20
N GLU A 47 -20.31 -0.92 -0.88
CA GLU A 47 -19.10 -1.26 -0.11
C GLU A 47 -17.87 -0.39 -0.42
N LEU A 48 -18.05 0.73 -1.12
CA LEU A 48 -16.98 1.68 -1.39
C LEU A 48 -16.77 2.64 -0.21
N ILE A 49 -15.55 3.15 -0.06
CA ILE A 49 -15.24 4.14 0.98
C ILE A 49 -16.02 5.43 0.68
N CYS A 50 -16.97 5.75 1.56
CA CYS A 50 -17.87 6.88 1.40
C CYS A 50 -17.13 8.22 1.41
N GLN A 51 -17.36 9.08 0.42
CA GLN A 51 -16.69 10.37 0.30
C GLN A 51 -17.63 11.57 0.51
N THR A 52 -18.75 11.37 1.21
CA THR A 52 -19.58 12.51 1.66
C THR A 52 -18.81 13.38 2.66
N THR A 53 -19.15 14.65 2.74
CA THR A 53 -18.54 15.60 3.69
C THR A 53 -18.59 15.07 5.14
N ALA A 54 -19.71 14.49 5.54
CA ALA A 54 -19.87 13.91 6.88
C ALA A 54 -18.91 12.72 7.10
N SER A 55 -18.83 11.81 6.14
CA SER A 55 -17.96 10.64 6.25
C SER A 55 -16.47 11.01 6.27
N VAL A 56 -16.04 11.93 5.41
CA VAL A 56 -14.66 12.42 5.35
C VAL A 56 -14.26 13.12 6.66
N ARG A 57 -15.19 13.82 7.32
CA ARG A 57 -14.91 14.50 8.59
C ARG A 57 -14.86 13.56 9.79
N ASN A 58 -15.69 12.55 9.81
CA ASN A 58 -15.94 11.74 10.99
C ASN A 58 -15.16 10.43 11.03
N PHE A 59 -14.66 9.92 9.89
CA PHE A 59 -13.99 8.63 9.81
C PHE A 59 -12.55 8.76 9.34
N ALA A 60 -11.65 8.01 9.99
CA ALA A 60 -10.20 8.09 9.76
C ALA A 60 -9.82 7.74 8.32
N VAL A 61 -10.24 6.57 7.82
CA VAL A 61 -9.90 6.11 6.47
C VAL A 61 -10.51 7.01 5.40
N ASN A 62 -11.75 7.47 5.61
CA ASN A 62 -12.44 8.37 4.66
C ASN A 62 -11.72 9.73 4.56
N GLY A 63 -11.27 10.27 5.69
CA GLY A 63 -10.49 11.50 5.72
C GLY A 63 -9.12 11.35 5.08
N ALA A 64 -8.41 10.25 5.35
CA ALA A 64 -7.12 9.96 4.74
C ALA A 64 -7.25 9.83 3.21
N LEU A 65 -8.25 9.09 2.72
CA LEU A 65 -8.54 8.96 1.30
C LEU A 65 -8.82 10.31 0.63
N HIS A 66 -9.63 11.16 1.26
CA HIS A 66 -9.91 12.51 0.77
C HIS A 66 -8.63 13.31 0.53
N TYR A 67 -7.74 13.35 1.51
CA TYR A 67 -6.47 14.06 1.37
C TYR A 67 -5.54 13.40 0.35
N GLY A 68 -5.49 12.08 0.31
CA GLY A 68 -4.68 11.35 -0.65
C GLY A 68 -5.09 11.61 -2.10
N ILE A 69 -6.38 11.59 -2.40
CA ILE A 69 -6.92 11.91 -3.73
C ILE A 69 -6.62 13.38 -4.09
N HIS A 70 -6.78 14.29 -3.14
CA HIS A 70 -6.47 15.70 -3.35
C HIS A 70 -4.99 15.92 -3.68
N LEU A 71 -4.10 15.24 -2.97
CA LEU A 71 -2.65 15.27 -3.24
C LEU A 71 -2.32 14.69 -4.62
N ALA A 72 -2.94 13.57 -5.01
CA ALA A 72 -2.75 12.98 -6.33
C ALA A 72 -3.11 13.94 -7.46
N LYS A 73 -4.20 14.67 -7.31
CA LYS A 73 -4.69 15.63 -8.32
C LYS A 73 -3.92 16.95 -8.37
N ASN A 74 -3.25 17.35 -7.27
CA ASN A 74 -2.63 18.66 -7.11
C ASN A 74 -1.10 18.62 -6.93
N THR A 75 -0.50 17.46 -7.10
CA THR A 75 0.96 17.26 -7.07
C THR A 75 1.41 16.36 -8.21
N SER A 76 2.72 16.32 -8.43
CA SER A 76 3.36 15.39 -9.38
C SER A 76 3.74 14.04 -8.77
N TYR A 77 3.44 13.81 -7.49
CA TYR A 77 3.73 12.53 -6.84
C TYR A 77 2.85 11.42 -7.40
N LYS A 78 3.48 10.29 -7.70
CA LYS A 78 2.83 9.10 -8.28
C LYS A 78 2.51 8.01 -7.27
N LYS A 79 3.10 8.12 -6.09
CA LYS A 79 2.98 7.12 -5.01
C LYS A 79 2.53 7.81 -3.74
N ILE A 80 1.27 7.64 -3.40
CA ILE A 80 0.67 8.21 -2.21
C ILE A 80 0.15 7.07 -1.34
N ILE A 81 0.53 7.07 -0.07
CA ILE A 81 -0.01 6.16 0.93
C ILE A 81 -0.83 6.99 1.91
N ALA A 82 -2.13 6.77 1.90
CA ALA A 82 -3.06 7.38 2.84
C ALA A 82 -3.39 6.38 3.94
N ILE A 83 -3.28 6.79 5.19
CA ILE A 83 -3.40 5.90 6.35
C ILE A 83 -4.46 6.43 7.29
N GLY A 84 -5.53 5.66 7.48
CA GLY A 84 -6.50 5.88 8.52
C GLY A 84 -6.11 5.16 9.81
N VAL A 85 -6.07 5.89 10.92
CA VAL A 85 -5.79 5.34 12.25
C VAL A 85 -6.96 5.60 13.17
N SER A 86 -7.35 4.64 13.96
CA SER A 86 -8.40 4.85 14.98
C SER A 86 -8.13 4.02 16.22
N GLY A 87 -8.61 4.52 17.35
CA GLY A 87 -8.48 3.88 18.65
C GLY A 87 -7.39 4.50 19.53
N ASN A 88 -6.84 3.70 20.41
CA ASN A 88 -5.86 4.12 21.41
C ASN A 88 -4.72 3.09 21.52
N GLU A 89 -3.78 3.32 22.43
CA GLU A 89 -2.61 2.44 22.63
C GLU A 89 -2.95 0.97 22.90
N LYS A 90 -4.10 0.71 23.55
CA LYS A 90 -4.53 -0.65 23.91
C LYS A 90 -5.26 -1.36 22.78
N ARG A 91 -6.00 -0.62 21.96
CA ARG A 91 -6.79 -1.14 20.87
C ARG A 91 -6.85 -0.10 19.73
N HIS A 92 -6.25 -0.41 18.61
CA HIS A 92 -6.22 0.47 17.45
C HIS A 92 -6.32 -0.31 16.15
N ARG A 93 -6.62 0.42 15.08
CA ARG A 93 -6.54 -0.06 13.70
C ARG A 93 -5.73 0.92 12.87
N ILE A 94 -4.89 0.40 11.99
CA ILE A 94 -4.09 1.16 11.03
C ILE A 94 -4.38 0.58 9.66
N SER A 95 -5.11 1.32 8.83
CA SER A 95 -5.52 0.88 7.50
C SER A 95 -4.91 1.76 6.42
N PRO A 96 -3.89 1.24 5.70
CA PRO A 96 -3.27 1.94 4.59
C PRO A 96 -4.07 1.78 3.30
N LEU A 97 -4.04 2.83 2.47
CA LEU A 97 -4.53 2.87 1.10
C LEU A 97 -3.40 3.30 0.20
N PHE A 98 -3.26 2.68 -0.95
CA PHE A 98 -2.40 3.21 -2.01
C PHE A 98 -3.25 4.02 -2.99
N ILE A 99 -2.77 5.22 -3.34
CA ILE A 99 -3.44 6.12 -4.28
C ILE A 99 -2.47 6.41 -5.42
N ASP A 100 -2.92 6.17 -6.63
CA ASP A 100 -2.16 6.42 -7.85
C ASP A 100 -2.24 7.90 -8.30
N GLU A 101 -1.46 8.25 -9.31
CA GLU A 101 -1.38 9.62 -9.86
C GLU A 101 -2.70 10.14 -10.44
N ARG A 102 -3.67 9.26 -10.73
CA ARG A 102 -5.01 9.60 -11.24
C ARG A 102 -6.04 9.75 -10.15
N GLY A 103 -5.67 9.45 -8.90
CA GLY A 103 -6.58 9.44 -7.77
C GLY A 103 -7.38 8.14 -7.61
N GLY A 104 -7.04 7.10 -8.38
CA GLY A 104 -7.52 5.75 -8.14
C GLY A 104 -6.91 5.19 -6.85
N TYR A 105 -7.66 4.41 -6.09
CA TYR A 105 -7.14 3.87 -4.84
C TYR A 105 -7.29 2.36 -4.75
N LYS A 106 -6.41 1.77 -3.95
CA LYS A 106 -6.40 0.37 -3.58
C LYS A 106 -6.33 0.25 -2.07
N GLU A 107 -7.26 -0.47 -1.48
CA GLU A 107 -7.20 -0.83 -0.06
C GLU A 107 -6.12 -1.89 0.14
N LEU A 108 -5.29 -1.68 1.16
CA LEU A 108 -4.27 -2.62 1.59
C LEU A 108 -4.70 -3.26 2.92
N GLU A 109 -4.05 -4.36 3.27
CA GLU A 109 -4.34 -5.01 4.55
C GLU A 109 -3.96 -4.11 5.73
N ASP A 110 -4.74 -4.18 6.81
CA ASP A 110 -4.43 -3.49 8.06
C ASP A 110 -3.04 -3.90 8.55
N VAL A 111 -2.32 -2.95 9.12
CA VAL A 111 -0.97 -3.16 9.65
C VAL A 111 -0.91 -2.87 11.14
N GLU A 112 0.07 -3.45 11.82
CA GLU A 112 0.24 -3.29 13.27
C GLU A 112 1.15 -2.11 13.64
N THR A 113 1.96 -1.61 12.69
CA THR A 113 2.99 -0.62 12.97
C THR A 113 3.28 0.30 11.81
N PHE A 114 3.66 1.54 12.11
CA PHE A 114 4.14 2.52 11.13
C PHE A 114 5.57 2.27 10.63
N THR A 115 6.33 1.37 11.24
CA THR A 115 7.71 1.08 10.81
C THR A 115 7.81 0.59 9.38
N LEU A 116 6.73 0.00 8.84
CA LEU A 116 6.62 -0.42 7.44
C LEU A 116 6.72 0.76 6.45
N PHE A 117 6.38 1.95 6.89
CA PHE A 117 6.39 3.17 6.07
C PHE A 117 7.64 4.04 6.30
N SER A 118 8.61 3.53 7.04
CA SER A 118 9.92 4.19 7.23
C SER A 118 10.73 4.22 5.94
N GLU A 119 11.69 5.12 5.84
CA GLU A 119 12.60 5.21 4.69
C GLU A 119 13.28 3.87 4.35
N LYS A 120 13.59 3.07 5.37
CA LYS A 120 14.20 1.75 5.22
C LYS A 120 13.26 0.72 4.59
N ASN A 121 11.97 0.75 4.92
CA ASN A 121 11.04 -0.34 4.65
C ASN A 121 9.99 -0.03 3.55
N ILE A 122 9.75 1.24 3.25
CA ILE A 122 8.61 1.64 2.41
C ILE A 122 8.67 1.10 0.99
N SER A 123 9.86 1.00 0.40
CA SER A 123 10.03 0.47 -0.95
C SER A 123 9.68 -1.01 -1.03
N GLU A 124 10.11 -1.80 -0.05
CA GLU A 124 9.77 -3.22 0.05
C GLU A 124 8.28 -3.41 0.33
N TYR A 125 7.71 -2.61 1.23
CA TYR A 125 6.27 -2.62 1.50
C TYR A 125 5.45 -2.39 0.22
N TYR A 126 5.84 -1.42 -0.60
CA TYR A 126 5.19 -1.11 -1.87
C TYR A 126 5.27 -2.27 -2.86
N ILE A 127 6.46 -2.85 -3.05
CA ILE A 127 6.66 -3.99 -3.95
C ILE A 127 5.78 -5.17 -3.53
N ARG A 128 5.75 -5.53 -2.26
CA ARG A 128 5.01 -6.68 -1.74
C ARG A 128 3.50 -6.48 -1.72
N ASN A 129 3.02 -5.30 -1.35
CA ASN A 129 1.61 -5.08 -1.04
C ASN A 129 0.84 -4.34 -2.13
N VAL A 130 1.50 -3.48 -2.90
CA VAL A 130 0.88 -2.73 -3.99
C VAL A 130 1.11 -3.43 -5.33
N LEU A 131 2.35 -3.73 -5.67
CA LEU A 131 2.69 -4.42 -6.92
C LEU A 131 2.44 -5.93 -6.86
N LYS A 132 2.37 -6.51 -5.66
CA LYS A 132 2.24 -7.97 -5.45
C LYS A 132 3.40 -8.77 -6.06
N GLU A 133 4.59 -8.20 -6.05
CA GLU A 133 5.81 -8.79 -6.55
C GLU A 133 6.75 -9.17 -5.38
N GLY A 134 7.62 -10.15 -5.62
CA GLY A 134 8.73 -10.45 -4.71
C GLY A 134 9.82 -9.38 -4.76
N THR A 135 10.66 -9.31 -3.73
CA THR A 135 11.86 -8.49 -3.75
C THR A 135 12.87 -9.00 -4.78
N ASP A 136 13.85 -8.18 -5.17
CA ASP A 136 14.89 -8.61 -6.11
C ASP A 136 15.69 -9.80 -5.59
N GLU A 137 15.92 -9.89 -4.28
CA GLU A 137 16.58 -11.03 -3.64
C GLU A 137 15.73 -12.31 -3.74
N GLU A 138 14.42 -12.21 -3.52
CA GLU A 138 13.50 -13.35 -3.65
C GLU A 138 13.35 -13.79 -5.10
N LYS A 139 13.26 -12.86 -6.05
CA LYS A 139 13.25 -13.17 -7.49
C LYS A 139 14.52 -13.91 -7.91
N THR A 140 15.68 -13.45 -7.44
CA THR A 140 16.96 -14.12 -7.70
C THR A 140 17.02 -15.52 -7.11
N ALA A 141 16.52 -15.71 -5.88
CA ALA A 141 16.45 -17.02 -5.24
C ALA A 141 15.50 -17.98 -5.97
N GLU A 142 14.36 -17.49 -6.44
CA GLU A 142 13.43 -18.27 -7.25
C GLU A 142 14.02 -18.68 -8.60
N GLU A 143 14.73 -17.80 -9.27
CA GLU A 143 15.45 -18.08 -10.51
C GLU A 143 16.52 -19.15 -10.32
N ILE A 144 17.35 -19.02 -9.28
CA ILE A 144 18.39 -20.03 -8.94
C ILE A 144 17.72 -21.40 -8.67
N LEU A 145 16.62 -21.42 -7.93
CA LEU A 145 15.91 -22.66 -7.62
C LEU A 145 15.31 -23.31 -8.87
N LYS A 146 14.79 -22.51 -9.79
CA LYS A 146 14.26 -22.98 -11.07
C LYS A 146 15.37 -23.59 -11.92
N ASP A 147 16.49 -22.90 -12.08
CA ASP A 147 17.65 -23.37 -12.85
C ASP A 147 18.21 -24.67 -12.26
N ALA A 148 18.27 -24.77 -10.93
CA ALA A 148 18.69 -26.01 -10.25
C ALA A 148 17.75 -27.19 -10.52
N LYS A 149 16.44 -26.96 -10.57
CA LYS A 149 15.46 -28.00 -10.91
C LYS A 149 15.59 -28.45 -12.36
N GLU A 150 15.72 -27.53 -13.30
CA GLU A 150 15.90 -27.84 -14.72
C GLU A 150 17.19 -28.64 -14.94
N LEU A 151 18.30 -28.25 -14.33
CA LEU A 151 19.55 -29.00 -14.39
C LEU A 151 19.42 -30.42 -13.84
N HIS A 152 18.70 -30.59 -12.74
CA HIS A 152 18.47 -31.90 -12.14
C HIS A 152 17.65 -32.82 -13.06
N GLU A 153 16.63 -32.28 -13.71
CA GLU A 153 15.83 -33.02 -14.70
C GLU A 153 16.66 -33.42 -15.92
N ASP A 154 17.49 -32.53 -16.43
CA ASP A 154 18.39 -32.81 -17.57
C ASP A 154 19.40 -33.92 -17.23
N LEU A 155 20.00 -33.89 -16.06
CA LEU A 155 20.92 -34.93 -15.59
C LEU A 155 20.22 -36.28 -15.42
N ARG A 156 19.01 -36.29 -14.94
CA ARG A 156 18.19 -37.50 -14.81
C ARG A 156 17.89 -38.10 -16.19
N ASN A 157 17.51 -37.27 -17.15
CA ASN A 157 17.20 -37.70 -18.51
C ASN A 157 18.47 -38.22 -19.22
N TYR A 158 19.61 -37.56 -19.04
CA TYR A 158 20.89 -38.03 -19.59
C TYR A 158 21.33 -39.35 -18.99
N GLY A 159 21.21 -39.54 -17.69
CA GLY A 159 21.47 -40.84 -17.03
C GLY A 159 20.58 -41.99 -17.54
N SER A 160 19.32 -41.70 -17.81
CA SER A 160 18.38 -42.68 -18.36
C SER A 160 18.73 -43.12 -19.79
N ILE A 161 19.32 -42.23 -20.58
CA ILE A 161 19.77 -42.51 -21.94
C ILE A 161 21.01 -43.43 -21.92
N GLN A 162 21.96 -43.20 -21.03
CA GLN A 162 23.17 -44.02 -20.92
C GLN A 162 22.86 -45.47 -20.47
N ASP A 163 21.86 -45.68 -19.61
CA ASP A 163 21.47 -47.05 -19.20
C ASP A 163 20.79 -47.84 -20.31
N LYS A 164 20.23 -47.17 -21.31
CA LYS A 164 19.61 -47.86 -22.48
C LYS A 164 20.62 -48.27 -23.55
N ASP A 165 21.80 -47.65 -23.59
CA ASP A 165 22.82 -47.90 -24.60
C ASP A 165 23.93 -48.84 -24.12
N LYS A 166 23.80 -49.52 -22.97
CA LYS A 166 24.69 -50.57 -22.56
C LYS A 166 24.35 -51.86 -23.34
N PRO A 167 25.26 -52.38 -24.18
CA PRO A 167 25.07 -53.66 -24.83
C PRO A 167 24.99 -54.76 -23.75
N LEU A 168 24.07 -55.61 -23.90
CA LEU A 168 23.92 -56.84 -23.10
C LEU A 168 25.16 -57.71 -23.17
#